data_4069faab9dca748c3073048f3770d8ed
#
_entry.id   4069faab9dca748c3073048f3770d8ed
#
_cell.length_a   1.000
_cell.length_b   1.000
_cell.length_c   1.000
_cell.angle_alpha   90.00
_cell.angle_beta   90.00
_cell.angle_gamma   90.00
#
_symmetry.space_group_name_H-M   'P 1'
#
loop_
_entity.id
_entity.type
_entity.pdbx_description
1 polymer ?
#
loop_
_entity_poly.entity_id
_entity_poly.type
_entity_poly.pdbx_seq_one_letter_code
_entity_poly.pdbx_strand_id
1 'polypeptide(L)'
;MDQPIGERQTIWGWQIALYLFLAGGACGAYVTGVAAEFASRTTAWDPVVKIGVTIGAPLVAFSTIFLVLDLGRPFGFVRAASHPRTSWISRGVFILSAFIIVGLVHLALVWTDAVSEGVLRGIGVAGGTLAVITMVYTGLLLGSARAVPFWSTPALPMLFLVSALSAGMMSVTLILSVYMVVANKVVAVESQLLKADIVLLVIEAFVVFSYLYLVRASLAAKASVDSLLRGDLSLIFWVGFVVLGLLIPLSTELALLDTLEEASQEERMAVALLGLIPGLAGGYILRHLVMSAAIRGPLVVIGRLVPLPGRPRLIP
;
A
#
# COMPACT_ATOMS: atom_id res chain seq x y z
N MET A 1 27.81 -6.52 -28.29
CA MET A 1 28.43 -6.39 -26.95
C MET A 1 27.32 -6.53 -25.96
N ASP A 2 27.14 -7.75 -25.40
CA ASP A 2 26.15 -7.99 -24.35
C ASP A 2 26.60 -7.27 -23.09
N GLN A 3 25.91 -6.18 -22.76
CA GLN A 3 26.13 -5.54 -21.48
C GLN A 3 25.66 -6.52 -20.39
N PRO A 4 26.45 -6.76 -19.34
CA PRO A 4 26.05 -7.67 -18.28
C PRO A 4 24.76 -7.12 -17.62
N ILE A 5 23.69 -7.89 -17.72
CA ILE A 5 22.46 -7.65 -16.98
C ILE A 5 22.85 -7.75 -15.50
N GLY A 6 22.58 -6.71 -14.72
CA GLY A 6 22.97 -6.67 -13.31
C GLY A 6 22.29 -7.76 -12.47
N GLU A 7 22.77 -7.95 -11.25
CA GLU A 7 22.18 -8.89 -10.29
C GLU A 7 20.89 -8.33 -9.67
N ARG A 8 19.98 -9.22 -9.23
CA ARG A 8 18.81 -8.82 -8.42
C ARG A 8 19.25 -8.13 -7.12
N GLN A 9 18.46 -7.18 -6.69
CA GLN A 9 18.68 -6.56 -5.39
C GLN A 9 18.44 -7.58 -4.25
N THR A 10 19.25 -7.50 -3.21
CA THR A 10 19.18 -8.40 -2.02
C THR A 10 19.09 -7.63 -0.72
N ILE A 11 18.95 -6.29 -0.78
CA ILE A 11 18.99 -5.43 0.40
C ILE A 11 17.62 -5.40 1.09
N TRP A 12 16.52 -5.26 0.34
CA TRP A 12 15.17 -5.14 0.86
C TRP A 12 14.38 -6.42 0.59
N GLY A 13 13.99 -7.09 1.67
CA GLY A 13 13.31 -8.37 1.65
C GLY A 13 11.78 -8.26 1.87
N TRP A 14 11.20 -9.39 2.28
CA TRP A 14 9.77 -9.51 2.54
C TRP A 14 9.30 -8.62 3.71
N GLN A 15 10.17 -8.31 4.69
CA GLN A 15 9.84 -7.43 5.82
C GLN A 15 9.49 -6.02 5.33
N ILE A 16 10.28 -5.47 4.40
CA ILE A 16 10.00 -4.16 3.81
C ILE A 16 8.74 -4.22 2.93
N ALA A 17 8.53 -5.29 2.16
CA ALA A 17 7.29 -5.46 1.39
C ALA A 17 6.05 -5.48 2.31
N LEU A 18 6.14 -6.16 3.46
CA LEU A 18 5.07 -6.23 4.45
C LEU A 18 4.84 -4.86 5.12
N TYR A 19 5.91 -4.16 5.51
CA TYR A 19 5.81 -2.80 6.02
C TYR A 19 5.10 -1.87 5.02
N LEU A 20 5.52 -1.88 3.75
CA LEU A 20 4.93 -1.04 2.70
C LEU A 20 3.45 -1.36 2.46
N PHE A 21 3.06 -2.64 2.55
CA PHE A 21 1.69 -3.08 2.43
C PHE A 21 0.84 -2.61 3.62
N LEU A 22 1.27 -2.92 4.84
CA LEU A 22 0.53 -2.57 6.05
C LEU A 22 0.42 -1.05 6.24
N ALA A 23 1.53 -0.32 6.08
CA ALA A 23 1.52 1.14 6.20
C ALA A 23 0.65 1.79 5.12
N GLY A 24 0.75 1.31 3.86
CA GLY A 24 -0.07 1.80 2.76
C GLY A 24 -1.55 1.53 2.99
N GLY A 25 -1.94 0.28 3.21
CA GLY A 25 -3.33 -0.12 3.46
C GLY A 25 -3.96 0.58 4.67
N ALA A 26 -3.19 0.74 5.76
CA ALA A 26 -3.63 1.49 6.92
C ALA A 26 -3.89 2.98 6.62
N CYS A 27 -3.00 3.63 5.85
CA CYS A 27 -3.21 4.99 5.37
C CYS A 27 -4.43 5.07 4.45
N GLY A 28 -4.63 4.09 3.55
CA GLY A 28 -5.81 3.99 2.69
C GLY A 28 -7.10 3.84 3.50
N ALA A 29 -7.12 2.97 4.52
CA ALA A 29 -8.25 2.80 5.43
C ALA A 29 -8.57 4.11 6.18
N TYR A 30 -7.55 4.81 6.67
CA TYR A 30 -7.72 6.11 7.31
C TYR A 30 -8.34 7.15 6.35
N VAL A 31 -7.85 7.24 5.11
CA VAL A 31 -8.41 8.15 4.09
C VAL A 31 -9.87 7.78 3.78
N THR A 32 -10.22 6.49 3.70
CA THR A 32 -11.60 6.02 3.53
C THR A 32 -12.48 6.50 4.70
N GLY A 33 -12.00 6.36 5.95
CA GLY A 33 -12.72 6.85 7.14
C GLY A 33 -12.91 8.36 7.10
N VAL A 34 -11.87 9.14 6.78
CA VAL A 34 -11.96 10.60 6.65
C VAL A 34 -12.90 10.99 5.50
N ALA A 35 -12.84 10.32 4.35
CA ALA A 35 -13.78 10.58 3.25
C ALA A 35 -15.23 10.35 3.68
N ALA A 36 -15.48 9.32 4.50
CA ALA A 36 -16.80 9.04 5.08
C ALA A 36 -17.30 10.17 5.99
N GLU A 37 -16.42 10.86 6.75
CA GLU A 37 -16.81 12.03 7.55
C GLU A 37 -17.36 13.17 6.70
N PHE A 38 -16.89 13.29 5.44
CA PHE A 38 -17.38 14.33 4.52
C PHE A 38 -18.55 13.87 3.65
N ALA A 39 -18.68 12.57 3.42
CA ALA A 39 -19.78 12.01 2.63
C ALA A 39 -21.13 12.12 3.36
N SER A 40 -21.13 12.22 4.70
CA SER A 40 -22.33 12.09 5.48
C SER A 40 -22.78 13.35 6.21
N ARG A 41 -24.08 13.62 6.04
CA ARG A 41 -24.89 14.27 7.07
C ARG A 41 -25.77 13.25 7.83
N THR A 42 -25.47 11.97 7.72
CA THR A 42 -26.26 10.88 8.28
C THR A 42 -25.37 9.95 9.09
N THR A 43 -25.88 9.40 10.20
CA THR A 43 -25.21 8.43 11.08
C THR A 43 -24.86 7.10 10.38
N ALA A 44 -25.30 6.90 9.14
CA ALA A 44 -25.04 5.70 8.37
C ALA A 44 -23.55 5.48 8.07
N TRP A 45 -22.73 6.55 8.03
CA TRP A 45 -21.28 6.48 7.78
C TRP A 45 -20.44 6.32 9.04
N ASP A 46 -21.01 6.52 10.24
CA ASP A 46 -20.26 6.45 11.51
C ASP A 46 -19.44 5.16 11.68
N PRO A 47 -19.94 3.96 11.33
CA PRO A 47 -19.15 2.75 11.43
C PRO A 47 -17.92 2.79 10.50
N VAL A 48 -18.05 3.34 9.30
CA VAL A 48 -16.94 3.45 8.31
C VAL A 48 -15.89 4.40 8.84
N VAL A 49 -16.28 5.57 9.38
CA VAL A 49 -15.36 6.53 10.03
C VAL A 49 -14.61 5.85 11.17
N LYS A 50 -15.32 5.22 12.09
CA LYS A 50 -14.72 4.56 13.26
C LYS A 50 -13.77 3.44 12.85
N ILE A 51 -14.15 2.58 11.91
CA ILE A 51 -13.30 1.49 11.41
C ILE A 51 -12.04 2.06 10.75
N GLY A 52 -12.19 2.99 9.78
CA GLY A 52 -11.07 3.54 9.04
C GLY A 52 -10.04 4.26 9.91
N VAL A 53 -10.52 5.11 10.83
CA VAL A 53 -9.65 5.85 11.76
C VAL A 53 -8.99 4.90 12.77
N THR A 54 -9.71 3.86 13.24
CA THR A 54 -9.18 2.88 14.20
C THR A 54 -8.08 2.01 13.59
N ILE A 55 -8.21 1.62 12.31
CA ILE A 55 -7.17 0.86 11.61
C ILE A 55 -5.94 1.75 11.34
N GLY A 56 -6.14 2.98 10.91
CA GLY A 56 -5.13 3.85 10.33
C GLY A 56 -3.85 3.97 11.15
N ALA A 57 -3.82 4.89 12.09
CA ALA A 57 -2.59 5.22 12.83
C ALA A 57 -2.02 4.05 13.66
N PRO A 58 -2.83 3.22 14.36
CA PRO A 58 -2.30 2.07 15.11
C PRO A 58 -1.60 1.04 14.20
N LEU A 59 -2.17 0.74 13.02
CA LEU A 59 -1.57 -0.24 12.12
C LEU A 59 -0.31 0.31 11.43
N VAL A 60 -0.25 1.63 11.13
CA VAL A 60 1.00 2.26 10.68
C VAL A 60 2.06 2.19 11.77
N ALA A 61 1.73 2.50 13.03
CA ALA A 61 2.66 2.36 14.14
C ALA A 61 3.17 0.92 14.29
N PHE A 62 2.28 -0.06 14.20
CA PHE A 62 2.66 -1.49 14.20
C PHE A 62 3.57 -1.84 13.02
N SER A 63 3.25 -1.36 11.81
CA SER A 63 4.03 -1.66 10.62
C SER A 63 5.48 -1.15 10.70
N THR A 64 5.72 -0.05 11.44
CA THR A 64 7.09 0.47 11.64
C THR A 64 8.01 -0.49 12.38
N ILE A 65 7.46 -1.48 13.12
CA ILE A 65 8.25 -2.53 13.77
C ILE A 65 9.03 -3.33 12.72
N PHE A 66 8.41 -3.67 11.58
CA PHE A 66 9.08 -4.40 10.49
C PHE A 66 10.21 -3.58 9.86
N LEU A 67 10.02 -2.25 9.76
CA LEU A 67 11.07 -1.35 9.30
C LEU A 67 12.26 -1.32 10.26
N VAL A 68 12.00 -1.29 11.55
CA VAL A 68 13.05 -1.28 12.58
C VAL A 68 13.78 -2.63 12.65
N LEU A 69 13.06 -3.74 12.49
CA LEU A 69 13.63 -5.09 12.45
C LEU A 69 14.58 -5.27 11.25
N ASP A 70 14.22 -4.72 10.08
CA ASP A 70 15.05 -4.77 8.88
C ASP A 70 16.36 -3.98 9.03
N LEU A 71 16.37 -2.89 9.83
CA LEU A 71 17.60 -2.14 10.10
C LEU A 71 18.66 -2.92 10.89
N GLY A 72 18.30 -4.04 11.54
CA GLY A 72 19.22 -4.86 12.34
C GLY A 72 19.83 -4.18 13.57
N ARG A 73 19.60 -2.88 13.75
CA ARG A 73 20.06 -2.06 14.89
C ARG A 73 18.97 -1.05 15.28
N PRO A 74 18.14 -1.33 16.31
CA PRO A 74 17.01 -0.47 16.67
C PRO A 74 17.42 0.97 17.01
N PHE A 75 18.59 1.19 17.62
CA PHE A 75 19.12 2.54 17.86
C PHE A 75 19.62 3.26 16.58
N GLY A 76 19.74 2.56 15.46
CA GLY A 76 20.03 3.17 14.15
C GLY A 76 18.90 4.08 13.65
N PHE A 77 17.67 3.87 14.12
CA PHE A 77 16.51 4.69 13.80
C PHE A 77 16.68 6.17 14.22
N VAL A 78 17.23 6.42 15.42
CA VAL A 78 17.52 7.79 15.90
C VAL A 78 18.56 8.47 14.99
N ARG A 79 19.58 7.71 14.55
CA ARG A 79 20.59 8.21 13.62
C ARG A 79 20.03 8.41 12.21
N ALA A 80 19.07 7.56 11.78
CA ALA A 80 18.36 7.74 10.51
C ALA A 80 17.56 9.06 10.49
N ALA A 81 17.03 9.54 11.63
CA ALA A 81 16.28 10.77 11.74
C ALA A 81 17.17 12.04 11.65
N SER A 82 18.51 11.94 11.80
CA SER A 82 19.38 13.10 12.01
C SER A 82 19.62 13.99 10.77
N HIS A 83 19.27 13.54 9.55
CA HIS A 83 19.59 14.27 8.30
C HIS A 83 18.37 14.44 7.37
N PRO A 84 17.28 15.15 7.76
CA PRO A 84 16.05 15.22 6.96
C PRO A 84 16.20 15.99 5.64
N ARG A 85 17.22 16.84 5.51
CA ARG A 85 17.45 17.60 4.27
C ARG A 85 18.05 16.76 3.15
N THR A 86 18.82 15.71 3.46
CA THR A 86 19.59 14.94 2.50
C THR A 86 19.13 13.48 2.37
N SER A 87 18.50 12.91 3.39
CA SER A 87 18.08 11.50 3.44
C SER A 87 16.57 11.35 3.29
N TRP A 88 16.15 10.57 2.30
CA TRP A 88 14.75 10.18 2.13
C TRP A 88 14.23 9.34 3.31
N ILE A 89 15.07 8.48 3.90
CA ILE A 89 14.72 7.70 5.09
C ILE A 89 14.40 8.63 6.26
N SER A 90 15.23 9.67 6.47
CA SER A 90 14.99 10.66 7.53
C SER A 90 13.67 11.41 7.35
N ARG A 91 13.33 11.82 6.11
CA ARG A 91 12.02 12.44 5.81
C ARG A 91 10.86 11.51 6.16
N GLY A 92 11.00 10.20 5.87
CA GLY A 92 10.00 9.20 6.22
C GLY A 92 9.73 9.10 7.71
N VAL A 93 10.77 9.16 8.54
CA VAL A 93 10.60 9.15 9.99
C VAL A 93 9.68 10.29 10.44
N PHE A 94 9.89 11.50 9.94
CA PHE A 94 9.06 12.66 10.31
C PHE A 94 7.64 12.55 9.76
N ILE A 95 7.46 12.13 8.50
CA ILE A 95 6.14 11.95 7.86
C ILE A 95 5.31 10.90 8.61
N LEU A 96 5.89 9.73 8.86
CA LEU A 96 5.24 8.63 9.57
C LEU A 96 4.90 9.02 11.01
N SER A 97 5.84 9.65 11.73
CA SER A 97 5.61 10.10 13.10
C SER A 97 4.51 11.15 13.18
N ALA A 98 4.50 12.12 12.26
CA ALA A 98 3.44 13.13 12.20
C ALA A 98 2.07 12.49 11.93
N PHE A 99 1.98 11.55 10.97
CA PHE A 99 0.75 10.83 10.70
C PHE A 99 0.28 10.02 11.92
N ILE A 100 1.19 9.27 12.57
CA ILE A 100 0.85 8.48 13.75
C ILE A 100 0.31 9.37 14.88
N ILE A 101 0.97 10.49 15.16
CA ILE A 101 0.53 11.41 16.24
C ILE A 101 -0.83 12.00 15.92
N VAL A 102 -1.01 12.60 14.73
CA VAL A 102 -2.28 13.22 14.33
C VAL A 102 -3.40 12.19 14.26
N GLY A 103 -3.12 11.01 13.70
CA GLY A 103 -4.09 9.92 13.56
C GLY A 103 -4.52 9.32 14.89
N LEU A 104 -3.60 9.20 15.88
CA LEU A 104 -3.96 8.75 17.24
C LEU A 104 -4.78 9.81 17.99
N VAL A 105 -4.47 11.09 17.82
CA VAL A 105 -5.32 12.18 18.36
C VAL A 105 -6.70 12.13 17.72
N HIS A 106 -6.80 11.98 16.40
CA HIS A 106 -8.08 11.85 15.70
C HIS A 106 -8.87 10.63 16.19
N LEU A 107 -8.21 9.48 16.34
CA LEU A 107 -8.81 8.27 16.90
C LEU A 107 -9.41 8.51 18.29
N ALA A 108 -8.66 9.13 19.21
CA ALA A 108 -9.13 9.43 20.55
C ALA A 108 -10.38 10.34 20.51
N LEU A 109 -10.39 11.35 19.65
CA LEU A 109 -11.50 12.30 19.53
C LEU A 109 -12.76 11.69 18.90
N VAL A 110 -12.62 10.82 17.91
CA VAL A 110 -13.73 10.07 17.28
C VAL A 110 -14.45 9.16 18.27
N TRP A 111 -13.74 8.63 19.27
CA TRP A 111 -14.34 7.73 20.26
C TRP A 111 -14.84 8.43 21.53
N THR A 112 -14.41 9.66 21.77
CA THR A 112 -14.80 10.40 23.01
C THR A 112 -15.86 11.45 22.78
N ASP A 113 -16.19 11.79 21.53
CA ASP A 113 -17.11 12.87 21.15
C ASP A 113 -16.77 14.20 21.89
N ALA A 114 -15.48 14.41 22.18
CA ALA A 114 -15.02 15.48 23.07
C ALA A 114 -14.95 16.86 22.39
N VAL A 115 -15.08 16.93 21.06
CA VAL A 115 -14.90 18.16 20.27
C VAL A 115 -16.04 18.34 19.26
N SER A 116 -16.20 19.58 18.76
CA SER A 116 -17.18 19.86 17.71
C SER A 116 -16.82 19.17 16.40
N GLU A 117 -17.83 18.85 15.57
CA GLU A 117 -17.61 18.27 14.23
C GLU A 117 -16.62 19.04 13.37
N GLY A 118 -16.61 20.38 13.44
CA GLY A 118 -15.70 21.21 12.67
C GLY A 118 -14.23 20.98 13.04
N VAL A 119 -13.94 20.82 14.33
CA VAL A 119 -12.59 20.49 14.83
C VAL A 119 -12.22 19.07 14.44
N LEU A 120 -13.13 18.10 14.58
CA LEU A 120 -12.92 16.71 14.21
C LEU A 120 -12.56 16.60 12.72
N ARG A 121 -13.35 17.19 11.84
CA ARG A 121 -13.10 17.26 10.39
C ARG A 121 -11.77 17.94 10.05
N GLY A 122 -11.42 19.02 10.77
CA GLY A 122 -10.13 19.70 10.58
C GLY A 122 -8.94 18.78 10.87
N ILE A 123 -9.01 18.00 11.95
CA ILE A 123 -7.98 17.01 12.30
C ILE A 123 -8.00 15.86 11.30
N GLY A 124 -9.20 15.41 10.86
CA GLY A 124 -9.37 14.41 9.81
C GLY A 124 -8.66 14.80 8.50
N VAL A 125 -8.84 16.05 8.03
CA VAL A 125 -8.16 16.58 6.84
C VAL A 125 -6.65 16.60 7.02
N ALA A 126 -6.15 17.06 8.17
CA ALA A 126 -4.71 17.07 8.44
C ALA A 126 -4.13 15.64 8.43
N GLY A 127 -4.80 14.69 9.11
CA GLY A 127 -4.41 13.29 9.13
C GLY A 127 -4.53 12.64 7.74
N GLY A 128 -5.61 12.89 6.99
CA GLY A 128 -5.81 12.38 5.62
C GLY A 128 -4.71 12.89 4.66
N THR A 129 -4.34 14.15 4.78
CA THR A 129 -3.23 14.72 4.00
C THR A 129 -1.91 14.01 4.32
N LEU A 130 -1.61 13.80 5.61
CA LEU A 130 -0.41 13.07 6.04
C LEU A 130 -0.45 11.60 5.59
N ALA A 131 -1.63 10.95 5.59
CA ALA A 131 -1.81 9.60 5.07
C ALA A 131 -1.49 9.52 3.57
N VAL A 132 -2.00 10.45 2.76
CA VAL A 132 -1.69 10.53 1.32
C VAL A 132 -0.21 10.77 1.10
N ILE A 133 0.40 11.70 1.84
CA ILE A 133 1.85 11.96 1.77
C ILE A 133 2.62 10.68 2.13
N THR A 134 2.20 9.91 3.14
CA THR A 134 2.82 8.65 3.54
C THR A 134 2.75 7.61 2.43
N MET A 135 1.61 7.44 1.77
CA MET A 135 1.44 6.50 0.65
C MET A 135 2.37 6.85 -0.53
N VAL A 136 2.40 8.13 -0.93
CA VAL A 136 3.26 8.62 -2.01
C VAL A 136 4.74 8.53 -1.64
N TYR A 137 5.08 8.88 -0.39
CA TYR A 137 6.44 8.83 0.12
C TYR A 137 7.07 7.44 -0.02
N THR A 138 6.33 6.37 0.23
CA THR A 138 6.86 5.00 0.12
C THR A 138 7.36 4.68 -1.30
N GLY A 139 6.65 5.13 -2.32
CA GLY A 139 7.08 4.99 -3.71
C GLY A 139 8.28 5.91 -4.06
N LEU A 140 8.30 7.14 -3.52
CA LEU A 140 9.43 8.07 -3.71
C LEU A 140 10.70 7.56 -3.03
N LEU A 141 10.58 6.93 -1.87
CA LEU A 141 11.71 6.31 -1.17
C LEU A 141 12.40 5.27 -2.05
N LEU A 142 11.62 4.35 -2.64
CA LEU A 142 12.14 3.36 -3.59
C LEU A 142 12.72 4.01 -4.84
N GLY A 143 12.00 4.99 -5.41
CA GLY A 143 12.45 5.75 -6.58
C GLY A 143 13.76 6.51 -6.37
N SER A 144 14.15 6.80 -5.12
CA SER A 144 15.42 7.42 -4.79
C SER A 144 16.64 6.48 -4.97
N ALA A 145 16.41 5.17 -5.08
CA ALA A 145 17.44 4.16 -5.30
C ALA A 145 17.86 4.10 -6.78
N ARG A 146 18.66 5.07 -7.24
CA ARG A 146 19.09 5.24 -8.63
C ARG A 146 19.76 4.00 -9.23
N ALA A 147 20.32 3.11 -8.41
CA ALA A 147 20.91 1.86 -8.84
C ALA A 147 19.90 0.84 -9.39
N VAL A 148 18.60 1.06 -9.17
CA VAL A 148 17.51 0.18 -9.60
C VAL A 148 16.59 0.95 -10.55
N PRO A 149 16.80 0.90 -11.86
CA PRO A 149 16.00 1.63 -12.85
C PRO A 149 14.51 1.24 -12.82
N PHE A 150 14.20 0.02 -12.42
CA PHE A 150 12.83 -0.47 -12.24
C PHE A 150 12.03 0.36 -11.21
N TRP A 151 12.67 0.92 -10.19
CA TRP A 151 12.02 1.78 -9.19
C TRP A 151 12.08 3.26 -9.53
N SER A 152 13.05 3.68 -10.35
CA SER A 152 13.35 5.08 -10.66
C SER A 152 12.39 5.67 -11.70
N THR A 153 11.08 5.58 -11.44
CA THR A 153 10.02 6.10 -12.31
C THR A 153 8.96 6.84 -11.48
N PRO A 154 8.40 7.96 -11.97
CA PRO A 154 7.32 8.66 -11.30
C PRO A 154 6.02 7.85 -11.23
N ALA A 155 5.88 6.79 -12.02
CA ALA A 155 4.71 5.90 -11.98
C ALA A 155 4.66 5.03 -10.72
N LEU A 156 5.81 4.73 -10.07
CA LEU A 156 5.85 3.90 -8.87
C LEU A 156 5.11 4.53 -7.65
N PRO A 157 5.30 5.82 -7.31
CA PRO A 157 4.49 6.47 -6.29
C PRO A 157 2.99 6.44 -6.56
N MET A 158 2.57 6.60 -7.85
CA MET A 158 1.17 6.50 -8.24
C MET A 158 0.63 5.09 -8.07
N LEU A 159 1.41 4.07 -8.45
CA LEU A 159 1.07 2.67 -8.23
C LEU A 159 0.85 2.38 -6.73
N PHE A 160 1.75 2.85 -5.87
CA PHE A 160 1.65 2.63 -4.43
C PHE A 160 0.48 3.38 -3.81
N LEU A 161 0.18 4.60 -4.29
CA LEU A 161 -0.98 5.37 -3.84
C LEU A 161 -2.30 4.64 -4.16
N VAL A 162 -2.50 4.27 -5.42
CA VAL A 162 -3.76 3.63 -5.86
C VAL A 162 -3.96 2.29 -5.18
N SER A 163 -2.92 1.44 -5.17
CA SER A 163 -2.96 0.14 -4.51
C SER A 163 -3.12 0.23 -2.98
N ALA A 164 -2.64 1.31 -2.35
CA ALA A 164 -2.86 1.55 -0.92
C ALA A 164 -4.30 1.98 -0.62
N LEU A 165 -4.89 2.81 -1.48
CA LEU A 165 -6.29 3.22 -1.35
C LEU A 165 -7.24 2.02 -1.50
N SER A 166 -7.03 1.17 -2.53
CA SER A 166 -7.81 -0.04 -2.73
C SER A 166 -7.67 -1.01 -1.54
N ALA A 167 -6.44 -1.36 -1.13
CA ALA A 167 -6.21 -2.22 0.04
C ALA A 167 -6.82 -1.65 1.33
N GLY A 168 -6.80 -0.33 1.50
CA GLY A 168 -7.42 0.34 2.64
C GLY A 168 -8.95 0.25 2.60
N MET A 169 -9.56 0.48 1.44
CA MET A 169 -11.01 0.37 1.26
C MET A 169 -11.48 -1.07 1.45
N MET A 170 -10.79 -2.05 0.86
CA MET A 170 -11.03 -3.48 1.11
C MET A 170 -10.98 -3.82 2.61
N SER A 171 -9.99 -3.29 3.34
CA SER A 171 -9.86 -3.54 4.78
C SER A 171 -11.05 -2.97 5.56
N VAL A 172 -11.51 -1.77 5.22
CA VAL A 172 -12.68 -1.14 5.85
C VAL A 172 -13.95 -1.91 5.52
N THR A 173 -14.17 -2.28 4.26
CA THR A 173 -15.34 -3.03 3.79
C THR A 173 -15.40 -4.41 4.45
N LEU A 174 -14.26 -5.12 4.54
CA LEU A 174 -14.15 -6.42 5.20
C LEU A 174 -14.57 -6.34 6.68
N ILE A 175 -14.02 -5.37 7.42
CA ILE A 175 -14.36 -5.21 8.84
C ILE A 175 -15.80 -4.73 9.01
N LEU A 176 -16.31 -3.89 8.11
CA LEU A 176 -17.71 -3.46 8.10
C LEU A 176 -18.65 -4.65 7.91
N SER A 177 -18.36 -5.56 6.97
CA SER A 177 -19.15 -6.77 6.73
C SER A 177 -19.22 -7.66 7.98
N VAL A 178 -18.08 -7.86 8.66
CA VAL A 178 -18.03 -8.58 9.94
C VAL A 178 -18.82 -7.84 11.02
N TYR A 179 -18.67 -6.51 11.12
CA TYR A 179 -19.42 -5.69 12.09
C TYR A 179 -20.93 -5.81 11.89
N MET A 180 -21.41 -5.80 10.64
CA MET A 180 -22.85 -5.90 10.35
C MET A 180 -23.44 -7.22 10.86
N VAL A 181 -22.74 -8.33 10.69
CA VAL A 181 -23.17 -9.65 11.19
C VAL A 181 -23.13 -9.68 12.72
N VAL A 182 -22.02 -9.28 13.34
CA VAL A 182 -21.83 -9.35 14.81
C VAL A 182 -22.79 -8.41 15.54
N ALA A 183 -23.03 -7.19 15.02
CA ALA A 183 -23.92 -6.21 15.62
C ALA A 183 -25.39 -6.40 15.20
N ASN A 184 -25.68 -7.32 14.28
CA ASN A 184 -27.01 -7.52 13.66
C ASN A 184 -27.60 -6.21 13.11
N LYS A 185 -26.78 -5.45 12.36
CA LYS A 185 -27.13 -4.15 11.80
C LYS A 185 -26.84 -4.10 10.31
N VAL A 186 -27.76 -3.53 9.53
CA VAL A 186 -27.53 -3.23 8.11
C VAL A 186 -26.97 -1.82 8.00
N VAL A 187 -25.87 -1.65 7.28
CA VAL A 187 -25.26 -0.35 7.00
C VAL A 187 -25.51 0.00 5.53
N ALA A 188 -26.32 1.01 5.29
CA ALA A 188 -26.81 1.35 3.95
C ALA A 188 -25.69 1.84 2.98
N VAL A 189 -24.49 2.13 3.48
CA VAL A 189 -23.37 2.66 2.67
C VAL A 189 -22.47 1.57 2.07
N GLU A 190 -22.75 0.30 2.32
CA GLU A 190 -21.96 -0.82 1.79
C GLU A 190 -21.84 -0.75 0.27
N SER A 191 -22.94 -0.49 -0.44
CA SER A 191 -22.95 -0.38 -1.91
C SER A 191 -22.05 0.75 -2.44
N GLN A 192 -21.93 1.86 -1.72
CA GLN A 192 -21.06 2.96 -2.12
C GLN A 192 -19.58 2.59 -1.96
N LEU A 193 -19.23 1.88 -0.88
CA LEU A 193 -17.87 1.39 -0.68
C LEU A 193 -17.46 0.39 -1.77
N LEU A 194 -18.32 -0.60 -2.07
CA LEU A 194 -18.09 -1.57 -3.14
C LEU A 194 -17.90 -0.89 -4.50
N LYS A 195 -18.79 0.06 -4.86
CA LYS A 195 -18.64 0.81 -6.12
C LYS A 195 -17.32 1.60 -6.20
N ALA A 196 -16.93 2.21 -5.09
CA ALA A 196 -15.68 2.96 -5.03
C ALA A 196 -14.46 2.04 -5.13
N ASP A 197 -14.49 0.84 -4.50
CA ASP A 197 -13.39 -0.12 -4.58
C ASP A 197 -13.28 -0.76 -5.96
N ILE A 198 -14.39 -1.11 -6.62
CA ILE A 198 -14.40 -1.56 -8.02
C ILE A 198 -13.69 -0.55 -8.93
N VAL A 199 -13.97 0.74 -8.76
CA VAL A 199 -13.29 1.81 -9.53
C VAL A 199 -11.80 1.84 -9.22
N LEU A 200 -11.41 1.71 -7.95
CA LEU A 200 -10.00 1.66 -7.54
C LEU A 200 -9.28 0.44 -8.10
N LEU A 201 -9.89 -0.75 -8.09
CA LEU A 201 -9.35 -1.98 -8.69
C LEU A 201 -9.09 -1.83 -10.19
N VAL A 202 -10.03 -1.23 -10.92
CA VAL A 202 -9.87 -0.96 -12.36
C VAL A 202 -8.73 0.04 -12.60
N ILE A 203 -8.65 1.10 -11.80
CA ILE A 203 -7.56 2.08 -11.86
C ILE A 203 -6.23 1.40 -11.48
N GLU A 204 -6.20 0.54 -10.46
CA GLU A 204 -5.00 -0.19 -10.04
C GLU A 204 -4.48 -1.08 -11.18
N ALA A 205 -5.36 -1.86 -11.82
CA ALA A 205 -5.01 -2.66 -12.98
C ALA A 205 -4.40 -1.79 -14.10
N PHE A 206 -5.05 -0.67 -14.44
CA PHE A 206 -4.55 0.26 -15.46
C PHE A 206 -3.16 0.83 -15.09
N VAL A 207 -2.99 1.26 -13.84
CA VAL A 207 -1.72 1.85 -13.36
C VAL A 207 -0.60 0.81 -13.34
N VAL A 208 -0.88 -0.44 -12.90
CA VAL A 208 0.12 -1.53 -12.92
C VAL A 208 0.61 -1.81 -14.33
N PHE A 209 -0.32 -2.03 -15.28
CA PHE A 209 0.08 -2.34 -16.66
C PHE A 209 0.75 -1.16 -17.34
N SER A 210 0.31 0.07 -17.07
CA SER A 210 0.98 1.28 -17.54
C SER A 210 2.39 1.41 -16.97
N TYR A 211 2.57 1.15 -15.68
CA TYR A 211 3.88 1.14 -15.02
C TYR A 211 4.83 0.12 -15.67
N LEU A 212 4.37 -1.13 -15.86
CA LEU A 212 5.17 -2.18 -16.51
C LEU A 212 5.52 -1.85 -17.97
N TYR A 213 4.68 -1.10 -18.66
CA TYR A 213 4.96 -0.62 -20.01
C TYR A 213 6.01 0.49 -20.02
N LEU A 214 5.82 1.52 -19.18
CA LEU A 214 6.65 2.73 -19.15
C LEU A 214 8.07 2.49 -18.62
N VAL A 215 8.23 1.55 -17.68
CA VAL A 215 9.52 1.35 -16.99
C VAL A 215 10.59 0.67 -17.85
N ARG A 216 10.25 0.15 -19.04
CA ARG A 216 11.14 -0.62 -19.92
C ARG A 216 12.25 0.19 -20.61
N ALA A 217 12.53 1.40 -20.15
CA ALA A 217 13.50 2.29 -20.79
C ALA A 217 14.97 1.82 -20.71
N SER A 218 15.33 0.96 -19.76
CA SER A 218 16.68 0.40 -19.59
C SER A 218 16.66 -1.12 -19.69
N LEU A 219 17.82 -1.73 -20.05
CA LEU A 219 17.95 -3.20 -20.11
C LEU A 219 17.66 -3.88 -18.77
N ALA A 220 18.12 -3.31 -17.66
CA ALA A 220 17.87 -3.84 -16.32
C ALA A 220 16.37 -3.77 -15.96
N ALA A 221 15.71 -2.66 -16.24
CA ALA A 221 14.27 -2.53 -15.99
C ALA A 221 13.44 -3.44 -16.92
N LYS A 222 13.84 -3.58 -18.19
CA LYS A 222 13.20 -4.54 -19.10
C LYS A 222 13.34 -5.97 -18.57
N ALA A 223 14.52 -6.37 -18.11
CA ALA A 223 14.74 -7.69 -17.52
C ALA A 223 13.90 -7.91 -16.24
N SER A 224 13.71 -6.86 -15.42
CA SER A 224 12.78 -6.92 -14.27
C SER A 224 11.34 -7.18 -14.71
N VAL A 225 10.87 -6.49 -15.75
CA VAL A 225 9.51 -6.69 -16.30
C VAL A 225 9.38 -8.08 -16.93
N ASP A 226 10.37 -8.53 -17.69
CA ASP A 226 10.36 -9.86 -18.33
C ASP A 226 10.34 -10.99 -17.27
N SER A 227 11.04 -10.82 -16.15
CA SER A 227 10.97 -11.72 -15.00
C SER A 227 9.57 -11.84 -14.42
N LEU A 228 8.82 -10.72 -14.34
CA LEU A 228 7.43 -10.70 -13.85
C LEU A 228 6.46 -11.32 -14.86
N LEU A 229 6.60 -11.00 -16.15
CA LEU A 229 5.58 -11.40 -17.13
C LEU A 229 5.79 -12.82 -17.70
N ARG A 230 7.04 -13.27 -17.83
CA ARG A 230 7.41 -14.51 -18.53
C ARG A 230 8.48 -15.33 -17.82
N GLY A 231 9.14 -14.76 -16.80
CA GLY A 231 10.24 -15.39 -16.07
C GLY A 231 9.78 -16.17 -14.84
N ASP A 232 10.67 -16.32 -13.89
CA ASP A 232 10.51 -17.09 -12.64
C ASP A 232 9.46 -16.50 -11.66
N LEU A 233 9.16 -15.22 -11.77
CA LEU A 233 8.12 -14.56 -10.96
C LEU A 233 6.74 -14.53 -11.65
N SER A 234 6.62 -15.06 -12.87
CA SER A 234 5.40 -14.95 -13.67
C SER A 234 4.18 -15.64 -13.02
N LEU A 235 4.37 -16.80 -12.40
CA LEU A 235 3.28 -17.50 -11.72
C LEU A 235 2.74 -16.65 -10.55
N ILE A 236 3.63 -16.07 -9.74
CA ILE A 236 3.24 -15.23 -8.60
C ILE A 236 2.58 -13.94 -9.10
N PHE A 237 3.04 -13.39 -10.23
CA PHE A 237 2.44 -12.20 -10.84
C PHE A 237 1.03 -12.50 -11.38
N TRP A 238 0.87 -13.52 -12.24
CA TRP A 238 -0.41 -13.76 -12.87
C TRP A 238 -1.43 -14.38 -11.92
N VAL A 239 -1.06 -15.39 -11.14
CA VAL A 239 -1.98 -16.04 -10.20
C VAL A 239 -2.10 -15.24 -8.90
N GLY A 240 -0.98 -14.87 -8.28
CA GLY A 240 -0.99 -14.21 -6.98
C GLY A 240 -1.50 -12.77 -7.04
N PHE A 241 -1.08 -11.98 -8.02
CA PHE A 241 -1.51 -10.59 -8.12
C PHE A 241 -2.71 -10.41 -9.04
N VAL A 242 -2.65 -10.88 -10.30
CA VAL A 242 -3.72 -10.59 -11.27
C VAL A 242 -5.00 -11.38 -10.92
N VAL A 243 -4.91 -12.67 -10.66
CA VAL A 243 -6.11 -13.47 -10.36
C VAL A 243 -6.59 -13.20 -8.93
N LEU A 244 -5.75 -13.42 -7.91
CA LEU A 244 -6.16 -13.27 -6.51
C LEU A 244 -6.32 -11.81 -6.11
N GLY A 245 -5.44 -10.91 -6.58
CA GLY A 245 -5.41 -9.51 -6.17
C GLY A 245 -6.36 -8.59 -6.94
N LEU A 246 -6.73 -8.93 -8.18
CA LEU A 246 -7.59 -8.07 -9.01
C LEU A 246 -8.88 -8.77 -9.45
N LEU A 247 -8.79 -9.95 -10.10
CA LEU A 247 -9.95 -10.56 -10.73
C LEU A 247 -10.95 -11.14 -9.73
N ILE A 248 -10.46 -11.80 -8.68
CA ILE A 248 -11.35 -12.37 -7.63
C ILE A 248 -12.08 -11.24 -6.89
N PRO A 249 -11.40 -10.22 -6.29
CA PRO A 249 -12.14 -9.16 -5.61
C PRO A 249 -13.09 -8.42 -6.56
N LEU A 250 -12.66 -8.08 -7.77
CA LEU A 250 -13.53 -7.42 -8.75
C LEU A 250 -14.80 -8.24 -9.05
N SER A 251 -14.66 -9.55 -9.29
CA SER A 251 -15.80 -10.42 -9.62
C SER A 251 -16.74 -10.62 -8.42
N THR A 252 -16.20 -10.77 -7.22
CA THR A 252 -17.01 -10.95 -6.00
C THR A 252 -17.72 -9.67 -5.60
N GLU A 253 -17.09 -8.50 -5.74
CA GLU A 253 -17.72 -7.22 -5.45
C GLU A 253 -18.83 -6.89 -6.46
N LEU A 254 -18.64 -7.17 -7.75
CA LEU A 254 -19.69 -7.05 -8.76
C LEU A 254 -20.88 -7.97 -8.46
N ALA A 255 -20.60 -9.25 -8.15
CA ALA A 255 -21.65 -10.19 -7.78
C ALA A 255 -22.39 -9.76 -6.51
N LEU A 256 -21.66 -9.23 -5.51
CA LEU A 256 -22.27 -8.73 -4.28
C LEU A 256 -23.15 -7.50 -4.55
N LEU A 257 -22.75 -6.58 -5.43
CA LEU A 257 -23.59 -5.44 -5.81
C LEU A 257 -24.91 -5.87 -6.45
N ASP A 258 -24.90 -6.89 -7.31
CA ASP A 258 -26.11 -7.39 -7.95
C ASP A 258 -27.07 -8.09 -6.98
N THR A 259 -26.54 -8.71 -5.91
CA THR A 259 -27.33 -9.50 -4.95
C THR A 259 -27.58 -8.78 -3.62
N LEU A 260 -27.12 -7.52 -3.45
CA LEU A 260 -27.16 -6.80 -2.18
C LEU A 260 -28.55 -6.71 -1.54
N GLU A 261 -29.62 -6.59 -2.34
CA GLU A 261 -30.99 -6.47 -1.82
C GLU A 261 -31.58 -7.83 -1.39
N GLU A 262 -31.12 -8.92 -1.99
CA GLU A 262 -31.66 -10.27 -1.79
C GLU A 262 -30.84 -11.11 -0.79
N ALA A 263 -29.52 -10.86 -0.70
CA ALA A 263 -28.61 -11.64 0.12
C ALA A 263 -28.75 -11.33 1.62
N SER A 264 -28.73 -12.38 2.43
CA SER A 264 -28.62 -12.25 3.89
C SER A 264 -27.28 -11.63 4.32
N GLN A 265 -27.19 -11.11 5.54
CA GLN A 265 -25.92 -10.54 6.04
C GLN A 265 -24.79 -11.56 6.10
N GLU A 266 -25.10 -12.83 6.39
CA GLU A 266 -24.10 -13.90 6.43
C GLU A 266 -23.59 -14.22 5.03
N GLU A 267 -24.46 -14.25 4.02
CA GLU A 267 -24.05 -14.43 2.62
C GLU A 267 -23.19 -13.29 2.12
N ARG A 268 -23.55 -12.03 2.41
CA ARG A 268 -22.73 -10.86 2.09
C ARG A 268 -21.35 -10.93 2.71
N MET A 269 -21.27 -11.29 4.00
CA MET A 269 -20.00 -11.48 4.69
C MET A 269 -19.19 -12.61 4.05
N ALA A 270 -19.80 -13.73 3.71
CA ALA A 270 -19.10 -14.85 3.07
C ALA A 270 -18.50 -14.44 1.71
N VAL A 271 -19.27 -13.75 0.87
CA VAL A 271 -18.80 -13.23 -0.43
C VAL A 271 -17.70 -12.19 -0.24
N ALA A 272 -17.86 -11.27 0.72
CA ALA A 272 -16.83 -10.28 1.06
C ALA A 272 -15.52 -10.96 1.51
N LEU A 273 -15.60 -11.98 2.37
CA LEU A 273 -14.40 -12.75 2.78
C LEU A 273 -13.71 -13.43 1.60
N LEU A 274 -14.49 -14.04 0.69
CA LEU A 274 -13.97 -14.73 -0.50
C LEU A 274 -13.30 -13.77 -1.51
N GLY A 275 -13.69 -12.51 -1.54
CA GLY A 275 -13.11 -11.50 -2.43
C GLY A 275 -11.99 -10.68 -1.78
N LEU A 276 -12.29 -10.06 -0.64
CA LEU A 276 -11.42 -9.05 -0.05
C LEU A 276 -10.15 -9.64 0.59
N ILE A 277 -10.20 -10.87 1.13
CA ILE A 277 -9.00 -11.52 1.68
C ILE A 277 -7.99 -11.83 0.57
N PRO A 278 -8.36 -12.49 -0.55
CA PRO A 278 -7.47 -12.63 -1.70
C PRO A 278 -6.99 -11.29 -2.26
N GLY A 279 -7.86 -10.28 -2.33
CA GLY A 279 -7.49 -8.93 -2.76
C GLY A 279 -6.38 -8.31 -1.90
N LEU A 280 -6.52 -8.37 -0.58
CA LEU A 280 -5.48 -7.92 0.35
C LEU A 280 -4.18 -8.73 0.21
N ALA A 281 -4.26 -10.05 0.03
CA ALA A 281 -3.10 -10.88 -0.24
C ALA A 281 -2.40 -10.47 -1.55
N GLY A 282 -3.17 -10.19 -2.61
CA GLY A 282 -2.68 -9.67 -3.88
C GLY A 282 -1.97 -8.30 -3.73
N GLY A 283 -2.53 -7.42 -2.91
CA GLY A 283 -1.90 -6.14 -2.58
C GLY A 283 -0.53 -6.29 -1.89
N TYR A 284 -0.37 -7.26 -1.00
CA TYR A 284 0.94 -7.63 -0.43
C TYR A 284 1.87 -8.22 -1.50
N ILE A 285 1.35 -9.15 -2.31
CA ILE A 285 2.11 -9.81 -3.38
C ILE A 285 2.64 -8.77 -4.37
N LEU A 286 1.85 -7.76 -4.74
CA LEU A 286 2.32 -6.67 -5.62
C LEU A 286 3.56 -5.99 -5.05
N ARG A 287 3.58 -5.63 -3.76
CA ARG A 287 4.75 -4.98 -3.13
C ARG A 287 5.93 -5.93 -3.07
N HIS A 288 5.68 -7.20 -2.75
CA HIS A 288 6.71 -8.22 -2.75
C HIS A 288 7.33 -8.41 -4.14
N LEU A 289 6.53 -8.42 -5.20
CA LEU A 289 6.99 -8.52 -6.60
C LEU A 289 7.79 -7.30 -7.03
N VAL A 290 7.37 -6.09 -6.65
CA VAL A 290 8.14 -4.85 -6.92
C VAL A 290 9.54 -4.92 -6.27
N MET A 291 9.66 -5.52 -5.08
CA MET A 291 10.97 -5.74 -4.44
C MET A 291 11.77 -6.84 -5.14
N SER A 292 11.17 -8.00 -5.38
CA SER A 292 11.86 -9.21 -5.83
C SER A 292 12.29 -9.15 -7.29
N ALA A 293 11.55 -8.45 -8.15
CA ALA A 293 11.87 -8.29 -9.58
C ALA A 293 12.97 -7.27 -9.84
N ALA A 294 13.36 -6.48 -8.86
CA ALA A 294 14.28 -5.37 -9.02
C ALA A 294 15.71 -5.80 -9.37
N ILE A 295 16.16 -5.48 -10.58
CA ILE A 295 17.51 -5.73 -11.07
C ILE A 295 18.29 -4.42 -11.04
N ARG A 296 19.53 -4.47 -10.52
CA ARG A 296 20.44 -3.33 -10.48
C ARG A 296 21.01 -3.06 -11.86
N GLY A 297 20.97 -1.81 -12.30
CA GLY A 297 21.63 -1.36 -13.50
C GLY A 297 23.11 -1.05 -13.27
N PRO A 298 23.93 -1.04 -14.31
CA PRO A 298 25.32 -0.57 -14.21
C PRO A 298 25.33 0.91 -13.83
N LEU A 299 26.16 1.26 -12.84
CA LEU A 299 26.38 2.66 -12.47
C LEU A 299 27.35 3.29 -13.48
N VAL A 300 26.92 4.35 -14.17
CA VAL A 300 27.79 5.15 -15.02
C VAL A 300 28.36 6.29 -14.15
N VAL A 301 29.63 6.20 -13.79
CA VAL A 301 30.36 7.28 -13.11
C VAL A 301 31.32 7.92 -14.12
N ILE A 302 31.08 9.20 -14.43
CA ILE A 302 31.95 10.03 -15.30
C ILE A 302 32.29 9.32 -16.63
N GLY A 303 31.25 8.85 -17.35
CA GLY A 303 31.43 8.24 -18.68
C GLY A 303 32.11 6.85 -18.69
N ARG A 304 32.37 6.25 -17.54
CA ARG A 304 32.87 4.88 -17.40
C ARG A 304 31.84 3.98 -16.74
N LEU A 305 31.61 2.81 -17.32
CA LEU A 305 30.85 1.73 -16.67
C LEU A 305 31.68 1.20 -15.48
N VAL A 306 31.16 1.38 -14.27
CA VAL A 306 31.79 0.78 -13.09
C VAL A 306 31.06 -0.55 -12.85
N PRO A 307 31.79 -1.69 -12.87
CA PRO A 307 31.22 -2.97 -12.49
C PRO A 307 30.73 -2.86 -11.05
N LEU A 308 29.55 -3.44 -10.78
CA LEU A 308 29.08 -3.57 -9.40
C LEU A 308 30.12 -4.37 -8.60
N PRO A 309 30.50 -3.96 -7.38
CA PRO A 309 31.44 -4.69 -6.57
C PRO A 309 30.89 -6.12 -6.37
N GLY A 310 31.61 -7.08 -6.93
CA GLY A 310 31.35 -8.49 -6.67
C GLY A 310 31.41 -8.76 -5.16
N ARG A 311 30.67 -9.74 -4.68
CA ARG A 311 30.83 -10.21 -3.30
C ARG A 311 32.31 -10.43 -3.03
N PRO A 312 32.87 -9.96 -1.90
CA PRO A 312 34.22 -10.36 -1.53
C PRO A 312 34.23 -11.88 -1.51
N ARG A 313 35.07 -12.49 -2.36
CA ARG A 313 35.38 -13.92 -2.26
C ARG A 313 35.92 -14.08 -0.85
N LEU A 314 35.19 -14.81 -0.01
CA LEU A 314 35.79 -15.37 1.19
C LEU A 314 36.92 -16.28 0.69
N ILE A 315 38.15 -15.79 0.79
CA ILE A 315 39.36 -16.59 0.56
C ILE A 315 39.36 -17.64 1.70
N PRO A 316 39.63 -18.90 1.37
CA PRO A 316 39.56 -20.03 2.28
C PRO A 316 40.47 -19.87 3.50
#